data_3542ce8a8d5c9d6510e88b4328112539
#
_entry.id   3542ce8a8d5c9d6510e88b4328112539
#
_cell.length_a   1.000
_cell.length_b   1.000
_cell.length_c   1.000
_cell.angle_alpha   90.00
_cell.angle_beta   90.00
_cell.angle_gamma   90.00
#
_symmetry.space_group_name_H-M   'P 1'
#
loop_
_entity.id
_entity.type
_entity.pdbx_description
1 polymer ?
#
loop_
_entity_poly.entity_id
_entity_poly.type
_entity_poly.pdbx_seq_one_letter_code
_entity_poly.pdbx_strand_id
1 'polypeptide(L)'
;MKKSKLILLIFVIILILGGIALFTNLKDRTIYNKSYVNGNSAGNLYNAGLFCEDRGTVFFANPDDNYRLYSMDSNGDHLKKLCDDTVMYINADEHYIYYVRNNDRNSASFAFFTFDNNSLCRITRDGKQLKILDPDPCIYATLIGNYVYYLHYDKEQATTLYKVGIDGKGRTKVSDNYLFTCSTLGQYFYSNGTTTDGCLYQYDSVSDEMTKIYDCNCYKPIVSGTDNVYYLDVNQNNALVHTNISADKPRTLTTDSIDLYNVYGSYIYYQRYSEDHPALCMIKND
;
A
#
# COMPACT_ATOMS: atom_id res chain seq x y z
N MET A 1 -46.81 12.63 37.09
CA MET A 1 -46.96 12.05 35.73
C MET A 1 -47.59 10.68 35.85
N LYS A 2 -48.69 10.38 35.15
CA LYS A 2 -49.35 9.06 35.27
C LYS A 2 -48.39 7.96 34.79
N LYS A 3 -48.30 6.82 35.50
CA LYS A 3 -47.40 5.68 35.20
C LYS A 3 -47.40 5.29 33.72
N SER A 4 -48.54 5.35 33.04
CA SER A 4 -48.69 5.08 31.61
C SER A 4 -47.91 6.04 30.70
N LYS A 5 -47.86 7.34 31.03
CA LYS A 5 -47.06 8.32 30.26
C LYS A 5 -45.53 8.08 30.43
N LEU A 6 -45.13 7.65 31.62
CA LEU A 6 -43.73 7.31 31.87
C LEU A 6 -43.29 6.07 31.09
N ILE A 7 -44.12 5.01 31.05
CA ILE A 7 -43.87 3.78 30.28
C ILE A 7 -43.80 4.10 28.79
N LEU A 8 -44.73 4.92 28.27
CA LEU A 8 -44.71 5.32 26.87
C LEU A 8 -43.42 6.11 26.51
N LEU A 9 -43.00 7.01 27.40
CA LEU A 9 -41.77 7.77 27.21
C LEU A 9 -40.53 6.87 27.16
N ILE A 10 -40.44 5.89 28.07
CA ILE A 10 -39.33 4.91 28.10
C ILE A 10 -39.33 4.08 26.81
N PHE A 11 -40.48 3.62 26.33
CA PHE A 11 -40.61 2.86 25.10
C PHE A 11 -40.15 3.66 23.88
N VAL A 12 -40.53 4.94 23.78
CA VAL A 12 -40.06 5.83 22.69
C VAL A 12 -38.54 6.05 22.75
N ILE A 13 -37.97 6.23 23.93
CA ILE A 13 -36.52 6.37 24.10
C ILE A 13 -35.78 5.09 23.63
N ILE A 14 -36.28 3.91 24.00
CA ILE A 14 -35.68 2.62 23.54
C ILE A 14 -35.77 2.49 22.03
N LEU A 15 -36.89 2.88 21.40
CA LEU A 15 -37.01 2.84 19.93
C LEU A 15 -36.02 3.81 19.25
N ILE A 16 -35.86 5.02 19.80
CA ILE A 16 -34.89 6.00 19.27
C ILE A 16 -33.48 5.49 19.43
N LEU A 17 -33.10 4.98 20.59
CA LEU A 17 -31.75 4.42 20.82
C LEU A 17 -31.49 3.18 19.95
N GLY A 18 -32.51 2.31 19.80
CA GLY A 18 -32.42 1.16 18.88
C GLY A 18 -32.28 1.60 17.42
N GLY A 19 -33.02 2.61 17.00
CA GLY A 19 -32.90 3.21 15.65
C GLY A 19 -31.53 3.84 15.39
N ILE A 20 -30.99 4.57 16.36
CA ILE A 20 -29.65 5.15 16.29
C ILE A 20 -28.59 4.04 16.20
N ALA A 21 -28.67 3.01 17.06
CA ALA A 21 -27.74 1.89 17.04
C ALA A 21 -27.78 1.11 15.71
N LEU A 22 -28.97 0.91 15.15
CA LEU A 22 -29.14 0.27 13.85
C LEU A 22 -28.56 1.12 12.72
N PHE A 23 -28.83 2.44 12.75
CA PHE A 23 -28.31 3.38 11.75
C PHE A 23 -26.79 3.47 11.78
N THR A 24 -26.16 3.53 12.97
CA THR A 24 -24.70 3.53 13.09
C THR A 24 -24.10 2.22 12.60
N ASN A 25 -24.65 1.06 12.96
CA ASN A 25 -24.20 -0.23 12.47
C ASN A 25 -24.30 -0.36 10.93
N LEU A 26 -25.36 0.16 10.33
CA LEU A 26 -25.52 0.14 8.88
C LEU A 26 -24.53 1.09 8.18
N LYS A 27 -24.29 2.27 8.76
CA LYS A 27 -23.34 3.26 8.25
C LYS A 27 -21.90 2.79 8.31
N ASP A 28 -21.53 2.03 9.36
CA ASP A 28 -20.16 1.54 9.58
C ASP A 28 -19.89 0.21 8.87
N ARG A 29 -20.84 -0.31 8.09
CA ARG A 29 -20.68 -1.57 7.37
C ARG A 29 -19.62 -1.41 6.30
N THR A 30 -18.56 -2.23 6.39
CA THR A 30 -17.51 -2.31 5.37
C THR A 30 -18.07 -2.91 4.08
N ILE A 31 -17.81 -2.26 2.95
CA ILE A 31 -18.11 -2.78 1.62
C ILE A 31 -16.86 -3.52 1.13
N TYR A 32 -17.03 -4.79 0.78
CA TYR A 32 -15.92 -5.63 0.34
C TYR A 32 -15.80 -5.63 -1.20
N ASN A 33 -14.57 -5.74 -1.66
CA ASN A 33 -14.27 -5.94 -3.07
C ASN A 33 -14.76 -7.31 -3.53
N LYS A 34 -15.36 -7.37 -4.73
CA LYS A 34 -15.88 -8.62 -5.32
C LYS A 34 -14.82 -9.40 -6.09
N SER A 35 -13.70 -8.78 -6.39
CA SER A 35 -12.56 -9.34 -7.10
C SER A 35 -11.26 -8.93 -6.42
N TYR A 36 -10.14 -9.53 -6.85
CA TYR A 36 -8.83 -9.07 -6.39
C TYR A 36 -8.51 -7.72 -6.99
N VAL A 37 -8.42 -6.72 -6.12
CA VAL A 37 -8.00 -5.36 -6.43
C VAL A 37 -6.58 -5.19 -5.89
N ASN A 38 -5.69 -4.65 -6.72
CA ASN A 38 -4.36 -4.21 -6.31
C ASN A 38 -4.40 -2.69 -6.22
N GLY A 39 -4.20 -2.16 -5.02
CA GLY A 39 -4.57 -0.78 -4.71
C GLY A 39 -3.65 0.31 -5.25
N ASN A 40 -2.43 -0.04 -5.72
CA ASN A 40 -1.49 0.89 -6.34
C ASN A 40 -0.46 0.12 -7.17
N SER A 41 0.28 0.82 -8.02
CA SER A 41 1.37 0.23 -8.80
C SER A 41 2.61 -0.02 -7.95
N ALA A 42 3.37 -1.08 -8.31
CA ALA A 42 4.60 -1.42 -7.63
C ALA A 42 5.61 -0.27 -7.61
N GLY A 43 5.80 0.41 -8.75
CA GLY A 43 6.72 1.54 -8.85
C GLY A 43 6.36 2.68 -7.91
N ASN A 44 5.07 3.02 -7.78
CA ASN A 44 4.62 4.02 -6.82
C ASN A 44 4.89 3.58 -5.38
N LEU A 45 4.55 2.33 -5.03
CA LEU A 45 4.73 1.82 -3.67
C LEU A 45 6.20 1.72 -3.27
N TYR A 46 7.09 1.30 -4.17
CA TYR A 46 8.55 1.33 -3.91
C TYR A 46 9.08 2.76 -3.73
N ASN A 47 8.38 3.75 -4.26
CA ASN A 47 8.70 5.17 -4.11
C ASN A 47 7.81 5.87 -3.07
N ALA A 48 7.63 5.22 -1.93
CA ALA A 48 6.85 5.66 -0.77
C ALA A 48 5.33 5.80 -1.00
N GLY A 49 4.79 5.42 -2.16
CA GLY A 49 3.36 5.44 -2.46
C GLY A 49 2.71 6.80 -2.27
N LEU A 50 3.39 7.87 -2.70
CA LEU A 50 2.89 9.26 -2.54
C LEU A 50 1.72 9.59 -3.46
N PHE A 51 1.47 8.76 -4.46
CA PHE A 51 0.39 8.87 -5.43
C PHE A 51 -0.33 7.54 -5.61
N CYS A 52 -1.63 7.61 -5.86
CA CYS A 52 -2.45 6.50 -6.26
C CYS A 52 -3.55 7.01 -7.19
N GLU A 53 -3.69 6.42 -8.38
CA GLU A 53 -4.81 6.70 -9.27
C GLU A 53 -5.78 5.52 -9.23
N ASP A 54 -7.06 5.80 -9.04
CA ASP A 54 -8.14 4.83 -9.19
C ASP A 54 -9.37 5.49 -9.79
N ARG A 55 -9.85 4.95 -10.92
CA ARG A 55 -11.09 5.38 -11.60
C ARG A 55 -11.14 6.88 -11.91
N GLY A 56 -10.06 7.43 -12.44
CA GLY A 56 -9.99 8.83 -12.85
C GLY A 56 -9.78 9.82 -11.68
N THR A 57 -9.59 9.33 -10.46
CA THR A 57 -9.27 10.14 -9.29
C THR A 57 -7.84 9.84 -8.83
N VAL A 58 -7.05 10.87 -8.70
CA VAL A 58 -5.70 10.80 -8.12
C VAL A 58 -5.78 11.16 -6.64
N PHE A 59 -5.33 10.26 -5.80
CA PHE A 59 -5.10 10.49 -4.37
C PHE A 59 -3.61 10.71 -4.14
N PHE A 60 -3.25 11.72 -3.37
CA PHE A 60 -1.83 12.02 -3.20
C PHE A 60 -1.53 12.71 -1.86
N ALA A 61 -0.27 12.58 -1.46
CA ALA A 61 0.32 13.29 -0.35
C ALA A 61 0.77 14.67 -0.83
N ASN A 62 0.09 15.74 -0.44
CA ASN A 62 0.38 17.10 -0.94
C ASN A 62 1.61 17.68 -0.22
N PRO A 63 2.74 17.90 -0.91
CA PRO A 63 3.95 18.45 -0.30
C PRO A 63 3.77 19.90 0.19
N ASP A 64 2.88 20.67 -0.43
CA ASP A 64 2.61 22.07 -0.04
C ASP A 64 1.77 22.17 1.25
N ASP A 65 1.17 21.07 1.70
CA ASP A 65 0.44 20.98 2.98
C ASP A 65 0.95 19.79 3.84
N ASN A 66 2.25 19.72 4.06
CA ASN A 66 2.89 18.73 4.93
C ASN A 66 2.55 17.27 4.56
N TYR A 67 2.42 16.95 3.28
CA TYR A 67 2.07 15.62 2.77
C TYR A 67 0.73 15.08 3.29
N ARG A 68 -0.22 15.95 3.56
CA ARG A 68 -1.58 15.56 3.90
C ARG A 68 -2.31 14.96 2.72
N LEU A 69 -3.33 14.13 2.99
CA LEU A 69 -4.07 13.43 1.96
C LEU A 69 -5.01 14.36 1.18
N TYR A 70 -4.82 14.40 -0.12
CA TYR A 70 -5.63 15.15 -1.09
C TYR A 70 -6.15 14.25 -2.20
N SER A 71 -7.15 14.73 -2.92
CA SER A 71 -7.61 14.17 -4.19
C SER A 71 -7.75 15.24 -5.25
N MET A 72 -7.64 14.83 -6.52
CA MET A 72 -7.96 15.61 -7.71
C MET A 72 -8.40 14.68 -8.84
N ASP A 73 -8.99 15.22 -9.89
CA ASP A 73 -9.23 14.45 -11.12
C ASP A 73 -7.89 14.20 -11.84
N SER A 74 -7.85 13.21 -12.74
CA SER A 74 -6.62 12.86 -13.48
C SER A 74 -6.08 14.00 -14.37
N ASN A 75 -6.92 14.99 -14.70
CA ASN A 75 -6.52 16.20 -15.44
C ASN A 75 -6.05 17.34 -14.50
N GLY A 76 -6.04 17.13 -13.18
CA GLY A 76 -5.62 18.12 -12.18
C GLY A 76 -6.75 19.01 -11.63
N ASP A 77 -7.99 18.88 -12.13
CA ASP A 77 -9.13 19.65 -11.63
C ASP A 77 -9.66 19.13 -10.29
N HIS A 78 -10.52 19.89 -9.63
CA HIS A 78 -11.25 19.53 -8.40
C HIS A 78 -10.33 19.15 -7.24
N LEU A 79 -9.22 19.87 -7.08
CA LEU A 79 -8.31 19.69 -5.96
C LEU A 79 -9.04 19.82 -4.61
N LYS A 80 -8.93 18.79 -3.78
CA LYS A 80 -9.64 18.72 -2.50
C LYS A 80 -8.79 18.04 -1.43
N LYS A 81 -8.70 18.67 -0.26
CA LYS A 81 -8.16 18.05 0.94
C LYS A 81 -9.15 17.03 1.50
N LEU A 82 -8.68 15.83 1.83
CA LEU A 82 -9.50 14.75 2.38
C LEU A 82 -9.37 14.61 3.89
N CYS A 83 -8.17 14.73 4.45
CA CYS A 83 -7.94 14.70 5.89
C CYS A 83 -6.65 15.45 6.28
N ASP A 84 -6.40 15.53 7.59
CA ASP A 84 -5.23 16.19 8.16
C ASP A 84 -4.06 15.23 8.43
N ASP A 85 -4.20 13.93 8.14
CA ASP A 85 -3.12 12.98 8.29
C ASP A 85 -2.03 13.21 7.23
N THR A 86 -0.78 13.22 7.64
CA THR A 86 0.39 13.05 6.76
C THR A 86 0.44 11.58 6.32
N VAL A 87 0.51 11.33 5.01
CA VAL A 87 0.26 10.01 4.45
C VAL A 87 1.40 9.53 3.55
N MET A 88 1.56 8.21 3.51
CA MET A 88 2.43 7.48 2.58
C MET A 88 1.84 6.09 2.29
N TYR A 89 2.37 5.39 1.29
CA TYR A 89 1.88 4.08 0.83
C TYR A 89 0.39 4.10 0.55
N ILE A 90 -0.07 5.12 -0.19
CA ILE A 90 -1.47 5.29 -0.56
C ILE A 90 -1.88 4.16 -1.50
N ASN A 91 -3.00 3.53 -1.19
CA ASN A 91 -3.71 2.55 -2.02
C ASN A 91 -5.17 2.97 -2.10
N ALA A 92 -5.86 2.60 -3.18
CA ALA A 92 -7.28 2.87 -3.31
C ALA A 92 -8.03 1.69 -3.94
N ASP A 93 -9.30 1.58 -3.60
CA ASP A 93 -10.27 0.76 -4.28
C ASP A 93 -11.55 1.57 -4.57
N GLU A 94 -12.60 0.90 -5.06
CA GLU A 94 -13.88 1.55 -5.38
C GLU A 94 -14.49 2.33 -4.22
N HIS A 95 -14.19 1.95 -2.98
CA HIS A 95 -14.91 2.45 -1.80
C HIS A 95 -14.01 3.22 -0.83
N TYR A 96 -12.72 2.87 -0.77
CA TYR A 96 -11.84 3.34 0.28
C TYR A 96 -10.46 3.75 -0.26
N ILE A 97 -9.77 4.52 0.58
CA ILE A 97 -8.36 4.84 0.48
C ILE A 97 -7.68 4.23 1.70
N TYR A 98 -6.54 3.58 1.49
CA TYR A 98 -5.71 2.98 2.52
C TYR A 98 -4.36 3.66 2.52
N TYR A 99 -3.80 3.92 3.69
CA TYR A 99 -2.51 4.61 3.79
C TYR A 99 -1.84 4.33 5.13
N VAL A 100 -0.54 4.51 5.15
CA VAL A 100 0.21 4.61 6.39
C VAL A 100 0.19 6.07 6.86
N ARG A 101 -0.30 6.31 8.07
CA ARG A 101 -0.23 7.59 8.74
C ARG A 101 1.19 7.83 9.22
N ASN A 102 1.71 9.04 9.03
CA ASN A 102 3.04 9.47 9.46
C ASN A 102 3.00 10.92 9.97
N ASN A 103 2.21 11.17 11.01
CA ASN A 103 1.99 12.51 11.53
C ASN A 103 3.21 13.10 12.23
N ASP A 104 4.22 12.28 12.59
CA ASP A 104 5.45 12.73 13.26
C ASP A 104 6.60 13.10 12.30
N ARG A 105 6.35 13.12 10.99
CA ARG A 105 7.35 13.45 9.96
C ARG A 105 8.10 14.76 10.18
N ASN A 106 7.53 15.69 10.95
CA ASN A 106 8.12 17.00 11.26
C ASN A 106 8.94 17.02 12.56
N SER A 107 8.98 15.95 13.34
CA SER A 107 9.86 15.88 14.50
C SER A 107 11.29 15.57 14.03
N ALA A 108 12.19 16.53 14.19
CA ALA A 108 13.54 16.58 13.61
C ALA A 108 14.54 15.57 14.20
N SER A 109 14.16 14.38 14.58
CA SER A 109 15.08 13.40 15.12
C SER A 109 14.87 12.01 14.53
N PHE A 110 15.79 11.62 13.67
CA PHE A 110 16.04 10.26 13.18
C PHE A 110 14.83 9.49 12.68
N ALA A 111 14.50 9.76 11.49
CA ALA A 111 13.34 9.55 10.68
C ALA A 111 12.96 8.11 10.32
N PHE A 112 13.51 7.07 10.90
CA PHE A 112 13.07 5.71 10.58
C PHE A 112 11.96 5.19 11.47
N PHE A 113 11.85 5.63 12.72
CA PHE A 113 10.84 5.17 13.67
C PHE A 113 10.54 6.22 14.73
N THR A 114 9.62 7.12 14.45
CA THR A 114 8.92 7.88 15.50
C THR A 114 7.60 7.14 15.79
N PHE A 115 7.51 6.54 16.96
CA PHE A 115 6.59 5.47 17.29
C PHE A 115 5.17 5.88 17.67
N ASP A 116 4.85 7.15 17.79
CA ASP A 116 3.63 7.55 18.49
C ASP A 116 2.45 7.94 17.60
N ASN A 117 2.63 8.13 16.28
CA ASN A 117 1.55 8.50 15.36
C ASN A 117 1.60 7.81 14.01
N ASN A 118 2.28 6.67 13.91
CA ASN A 118 2.32 5.86 12.70
C ASN A 118 1.34 4.71 12.86
N SER A 119 0.39 4.60 11.94
CA SER A 119 -0.64 3.57 11.97
C SER A 119 -1.12 3.27 10.58
N LEU A 120 -1.63 2.06 10.35
CA LEU A 120 -2.33 1.71 9.13
C LEU A 120 -3.78 2.19 9.22
N CYS A 121 -4.20 2.97 8.25
CA CYS A 121 -5.52 3.59 8.21
C CYS A 121 -6.27 3.26 6.92
N ARG A 122 -7.61 3.29 7.03
CA ARG A 122 -8.55 3.30 5.92
C ARG A 122 -9.50 4.49 6.08
N ILE A 123 -9.79 5.20 5.00
CA ILE A 123 -10.77 6.28 4.97
C ILE A 123 -11.69 6.12 3.77
N THR A 124 -12.94 6.59 3.84
CA THR A 124 -13.79 6.68 2.65
C THR A 124 -13.24 7.68 1.65
N ARG A 125 -13.53 7.49 0.35
CA ARG A 125 -13.02 8.35 -0.74
C ARG A 125 -13.39 9.84 -0.60
N ASP A 126 -14.43 10.15 0.17
CA ASP A 126 -14.83 11.52 0.51
C ASP A 126 -14.12 12.12 1.75
N GLY A 127 -13.28 11.32 2.42
CA GLY A 127 -12.49 11.74 3.59
C GLY A 127 -13.23 11.73 4.93
N LYS A 128 -14.39 11.07 5.03
CA LYS A 128 -15.25 11.24 6.24
C LYS A 128 -15.17 10.12 7.29
N GLN A 129 -14.94 8.88 6.88
CA GLN A 129 -15.01 7.73 7.78
C GLN A 129 -13.62 7.12 7.94
N LEU A 130 -12.83 7.70 8.83
CA LEU A 130 -11.52 7.17 9.21
C LEU A 130 -11.69 5.92 10.08
N LYS A 131 -10.95 4.87 9.73
CA LYS A 131 -10.80 3.66 10.54
C LYS A 131 -9.33 3.31 10.66
N ILE A 132 -8.85 3.09 11.87
CA ILE A 132 -7.52 2.55 12.14
C ILE A 132 -7.61 1.04 11.98
N LEU A 133 -6.81 0.48 11.06
CA LEU A 133 -6.72 -0.96 10.81
C LEU A 133 -5.66 -1.62 11.70
N ASP A 134 -4.54 -0.93 11.89
CA ASP A 134 -3.48 -1.29 12.84
C ASP A 134 -2.98 -0.01 13.53
N PRO A 135 -3.03 0.10 14.87
CA PRO A 135 -2.56 1.27 15.60
C PRO A 135 -1.03 1.33 15.73
N ASP A 136 -0.33 0.22 15.47
CA ASP A 136 1.10 0.12 15.63
C ASP A 136 1.86 0.65 14.40
N PRO A 137 3.14 1.05 14.54
CA PRO A 137 3.95 1.55 13.43
C PRO A 137 4.08 0.53 12.31
N CYS A 138 3.94 1.00 11.08
CA CYS A 138 4.02 0.15 9.90
C CYS A 138 4.55 0.89 8.67
N ILE A 139 4.99 0.14 7.67
CA ILE A 139 5.46 0.63 6.37
C ILE A 139 5.07 -0.34 5.24
N TYR A 140 5.24 0.07 3.98
CA TYR A 140 5.01 -0.75 2.78
C TYR A 140 3.63 -1.38 2.70
N ALA A 141 2.59 -0.61 3.04
CA ALA A 141 1.21 -1.07 2.94
C ALA A 141 0.80 -1.29 1.47
N THR A 142 0.20 -2.44 1.20
CA THR A 142 -0.26 -2.85 -0.14
C THR A 142 -1.62 -3.54 -0.04
N LEU A 143 -2.60 -3.07 -0.83
CA LEU A 143 -3.92 -3.70 -0.90
C LEU A 143 -3.89 -4.89 -1.88
N ILE A 144 -4.35 -6.04 -1.41
CA ILE A 144 -4.59 -7.24 -2.22
C ILE A 144 -5.99 -7.77 -1.90
N GLY A 145 -6.93 -7.56 -2.80
CA GLY A 145 -8.34 -7.93 -2.60
C GLY A 145 -8.99 -7.24 -1.41
N ASN A 146 -9.27 -7.99 -0.37
CA ASN A 146 -9.90 -7.49 0.87
C ASN A 146 -8.95 -7.48 2.07
N TYR A 147 -7.63 -7.54 1.81
CA TYR A 147 -6.61 -7.46 2.84
C TYR A 147 -5.57 -6.39 2.50
N VAL A 148 -5.07 -5.71 3.52
CA VAL A 148 -3.87 -4.90 3.41
C VAL A 148 -2.72 -5.70 4.00
N TYR A 149 -1.66 -5.90 3.19
CA TYR A 149 -0.38 -6.48 3.60
C TYR A 149 0.57 -5.35 3.91
N TYR A 150 1.34 -5.46 4.99
CA TYR A 150 2.24 -4.40 5.44
C TYR A 150 3.33 -4.94 6.35
N LEU A 151 4.41 -4.20 6.44
CA LEU A 151 5.46 -4.49 7.42
C LEU A 151 5.07 -3.81 8.74
N HIS A 152 4.74 -4.63 9.73
CA HIS A 152 4.39 -4.24 11.08
C HIS A 152 5.65 -4.20 11.95
N TYR A 153 5.77 -3.22 12.81
CA TYR A 153 6.85 -3.12 13.76
C TYR A 153 6.35 -3.30 15.19
N ASP A 154 7.03 -4.16 15.94
CA ASP A 154 6.94 -4.23 17.39
C ASP A 154 8.34 -4.26 18.03
N LYS A 155 8.39 -3.99 19.34
CA LYS A 155 9.68 -3.91 20.07
C LYS A 155 10.38 -5.25 20.26
N GLU A 156 9.64 -6.35 20.20
CA GLU A 156 10.16 -7.69 20.47
C GLU A 156 10.65 -8.39 19.21
N GLN A 157 9.92 -8.21 18.11
CA GLN A 157 10.13 -8.94 16.86
C GLN A 157 10.69 -8.08 15.71
N ALA A 158 10.91 -6.77 15.98
CA ALA A 158 11.27 -5.79 14.96
C ALA A 158 10.22 -5.73 13.82
N THR A 159 10.64 -5.72 12.58
CA THR A 159 9.75 -5.53 11.43
C THR A 159 9.42 -6.88 10.78
N THR A 160 8.16 -7.26 10.78
CA THR A 160 7.67 -8.54 10.23
C THR A 160 6.46 -8.31 9.32
N LEU A 161 6.16 -9.26 8.43
CA LEU A 161 5.05 -9.14 7.50
C LEU A 161 3.72 -9.55 8.16
N TYR A 162 2.77 -8.64 8.11
CA TYR A 162 1.39 -8.82 8.58
C TYR A 162 0.37 -8.61 7.47
N LYS A 163 -0.84 -9.13 7.67
CA LYS A 163 -2.04 -8.75 6.92
C LYS A 163 -3.19 -8.42 7.88
N VAL A 164 -4.08 -7.53 7.44
CA VAL A 164 -5.32 -7.21 8.14
C VAL A 164 -6.45 -7.03 7.12
N GLY A 165 -7.66 -7.46 7.47
CA GLY A 165 -8.84 -7.24 6.63
C GLY A 165 -9.15 -5.74 6.47
N ILE A 166 -9.71 -5.35 5.35
CA ILE A 166 -10.13 -3.96 5.09
C ILE A 166 -11.20 -3.48 6.09
N ASP A 167 -11.83 -4.40 6.82
CA ASP A 167 -12.76 -4.10 7.92
C ASP A 167 -12.04 -3.95 9.28
N GLY A 168 -10.71 -4.05 9.32
CA GLY A 168 -9.89 -3.96 10.53
C GLY A 168 -9.92 -5.22 11.40
N LYS A 169 -10.40 -6.35 10.87
CA LYS A 169 -10.41 -7.65 11.56
C LYS A 169 -9.39 -8.61 10.98
N GLY A 170 -9.13 -9.68 11.74
CA GLY A 170 -8.27 -10.76 11.26
C GLY A 170 -6.81 -10.34 11.06
N ARG A 171 -6.31 -9.36 11.84
CA ARG A 171 -4.88 -9.02 11.87
C ARG A 171 -4.08 -10.27 12.24
N THR A 172 -3.16 -10.65 11.38
CA THR A 172 -2.33 -11.84 11.59
C THR A 172 -0.96 -11.67 10.95
N LYS A 173 0.05 -12.26 11.59
CA LYS A 173 1.40 -12.33 11.05
C LYS A 173 1.43 -13.36 9.91
N VAL A 174 2.02 -12.96 8.79
CA VAL A 174 2.17 -13.77 7.58
C VAL A 174 3.55 -14.42 7.55
N SER A 175 4.58 -13.66 7.93
CA SER A 175 5.97 -14.14 7.89
C SER A 175 6.84 -13.39 8.90
N ASP A 176 7.83 -14.08 9.45
CA ASP A 176 8.91 -13.46 10.23
C ASP A 176 9.91 -12.70 9.35
N ASN A 177 9.86 -12.93 8.03
CA ASN A 177 10.76 -12.31 7.09
C ASN A 177 10.29 -10.91 6.70
N TYR A 178 11.25 -10.03 6.45
CA TYR A 178 11.05 -8.72 5.88
C TYR A 178 10.82 -8.84 4.37
N LEU A 179 9.55 -8.91 3.96
CA LEU A 179 9.16 -9.06 2.55
C LEU A 179 8.47 -7.81 2.06
N PHE A 180 8.95 -7.25 0.95
CA PHE A 180 8.28 -6.15 0.28
C PHE A 180 7.08 -6.66 -0.50
N THR A 181 5.89 -6.15 -0.19
CA THR A 181 4.63 -6.57 -0.85
C THR A 181 4.22 -5.65 -2.00
N CYS A 182 5.07 -4.71 -2.39
CA CYS A 182 4.71 -3.65 -3.34
C CYS A 182 4.32 -4.15 -4.74
N SER A 183 4.93 -5.23 -5.21
CA SER A 183 4.68 -5.76 -6.55
C SER A 183 3.56 -6.78 -6.53
N THR A 184 2.39 -6.42 -7.06
CA THR A 184 1.19 -7.26 -7.00
C THR A 184 0.63 -7.56 -8.39
N LEU A 185 0.01 -8.75 -8.54
CA LEU A 185 -0.76 -9.14 -9.70
C LEU A 185 -1.93 -10.05 -9.26
N GLY A 186 -3.13 -9.52 -9.22
CA GLY A 186 -4.31 -10.23 -8.73
C GLY A 186 -4.12 -10.66 -7.26
N GLN A 187 -4.19 -11.97 -6.98
CA GLN A 187 -4.00 -12.51 -5.63
C GLN A 187 -2.53 -12.65 -5.19
N TYR A 188 -1.59 -12.45 -6.10
CA TYR A 188 -0.18 -12.67 -5.84
C TYR A 188 0.56 -11.37 -5.51
N PHE A 189 1.59 -11.47 -4.67
CA PHE A 189 2.66 -10.48 -4.66
C PHE A 189 4.01 -11.15 -4.93
N TYR A 190 4.96 -10.32 -5.40
CA TYR A 190 6.29 -10.74 -5.79
C TYR A 190 7.32 -9.98 -4.97
N SER A 191 8.24 -10.70 -4.37
CA SER A 191 9.26 -10.13 -3.50
C SER A 191 10.60 -10.77 -3.77
N ASN A 192 11.68 -10.03 -3.51
CA ASN A 192 12.96 -10.68 -3.29
C ASN A 192 12.86 -11.53 -2.02
N GLY A 193 13.46 -12.69 -2.05
CA GLY A 193 13.37 -13.69 -0.99
C GLY A 193 13.90 -13.19 0.34
N THR A 194 13.85 -14.09 1.27
CA THR A 194 14.29 -13.88 2.63
C THR A 194 15.73 -13.39 2.70
N THR A 195 16.18 -12.91 3.83
CA THR A 195 17.50 -12.36 4.13
C THR A 195 18.71 -13.22 3.64
N THR A 196 18.47 -14.38 3.09
CA THR A 196 19.52 -15.35 2.77
C THR A 196 19.82 -15.57 1.30
N ASP A 197 18.87 -15.38 0.36
CA ASP A 197 19.11 -15.76 -1.03
C ASP A 197 18.83 -14.69 -2.09
N GLY A 198 18.10 -13.61 -1.76
CA GLY A 198 17.81 -12.52 -2.70
C GLY A 198 16.99 -12.94 -3.95
N CYS A 199 16.56 -14.20 -4.04
CA CYS A 199 15.85 -14.73 -5.20
C CYS A 199 14.46 -14.11 -5.36
N LEU A 200 13.88 -14.23 -6.56
CA LEU A 200 12.50 -13.80 -6.80
C LEU A 200 11.52 -14.87 -6.34
N TYR A 201 10.59 -14.47 -5.50
CA TYR A 201 9.50 -15.31 -4.98
C TYR A 201 8.14 -14.74 -5.34
N GLN A 202 7.18 -15.64 -5.57
CA GLN A 202 5.76 -15.36 -5.64
C GLN A 202 5.11 -15.87 -4.35
N TYR A 203 4.28 -15.02 -3.74
CA TYR A 203 3.43 -15.38 -2.62
C TYR A 203 1.98 -15.39 -3.07
N ASP A 204 1.26 -16.48 -2.78
CA ASP A 204 -0.18 -16.59 -3.03
C ASP A 204 -0.96 -16.22 -1.76
N SER A 205 -1.74 -15.14 -1.83
CA SER A 205 -2.54 -14.64 -0.69
C SER A 205 -3.72 -15.53 -0.30
N VAL A 206 -4.05 -16.56 -1.11
CA VAL A 206 -5.15 -17.50 -0.85
C VAL A 206 -4.65 -18.73 -0.10
N SER A 207 -3.56 -19.33 -0.57
CA SER A 207 -2.98 -20.53 0.06
C SER A 207 -1.99 -20.20 1.17
N ASP A 208 -1.56 -18.93 1.27
CA ASP A 208 -0.45 -18.45 2.13
C ASP A 208 0.88 -19.18 1.81
N GLU A 209 1.07 -19.61 0.55
CA GLU A 209 2.27 -20.31 0.08
C GLU A 209 3.21 -19.37 -0.65
N MET A 210 4.51 -19.59 -0.44
CA MET A 210 5.58 -18.86 -1.12
C MET A 210 6.38 -19.80 -2.02
N THR A 211 6.47 -19.48 -3.32
CA THR A 211 7.15 -20.29 -4.33
C THR A 211 8.31 -19.50 -4.93
N LYS A 212 9.51 -20.09 -4.97
CA LYS A 212 10.63 -19.50 -5.70
C LYS A 212 10.34 -19.53 -7.20
N ILE A 213 10.40 -18.36 -7.84
CA ILE A 213 10.20 -18.20 -9.29
C ILE A 213 11.53 -18.24 -10.03
N TYR A 214 12.55 -17.50 -9.51
CA TYR A 214 13.78 -17.32 -10.21
C TYR A 214 14.97 -17.20 -9.26
N ASP A 215 16.07 -17.86 -9.65
CA ASP A 215 17.32 -17.87 -8.91
C ASP A 215 18.20 -16.70 -9.37
N CYS A 216 18.04 -15.57 -8.72
CA CYS A 216 18.74 -14.31 -9.00
C CYS A 216 19.01 -13.57 -7.68
N ASN A 217 19.65 -12.42 -7.75
CA ASN A 217 19.77 -11.51 -6.62
C ASN A 217 19.01 -10.22 -6.96
N CYS A 218 17.67 -10.31 -6.87
CA CYS A 218 16.79 -9.23 -7.28
C CYS A 218 16.51 -8.22 -6.16
N TYR A 219 16.36 -6.96 -6.56
CA TYR A 219 15.93 -5.89 -5.69
C TYR A 219 14.79 -5.12 -6.35
N LYS A 220 13.78 -4.72 -5.58
CA LYS A 220 12.57 -4.01 -6.03
C LYS A 220 11.93 -4.63 -7.30
N PRO A 221 11.54 -5.92 -7.30
CA PRO A 221 10.90 -6.52 -8.47
C PRO A 221 9.57 -5.82 -8.77
N ILE A 222 9.29 -5.54 -10.06
CA ILE A 222 8.01 -5.03 -10.55
C ILE A 222 7.44 -6.02 -11.55
N VAL A 223 6.26 -6.56 -11.26
CA VAL A 223 5.47 -7.33 -12.23
C VAL A 223 4.52 -6.38 -12.94
N SER A 224 4.52 -6.42 -14.27
CA SER A 224 3.70 -5.54 -15.12
C SER A 224 2.98 -6.34 -16.20
N GLY A 225 1.71 -5.98 -16.43
CA GLY A 225 0.85 -6.76 -17.34
C GLY A 225 0.57 -8.15 -16.78
N THR A 226 0.64 -9.17 -17.65
CA THR A 226 0.31 -10.56 -17.28
C THR A 226 1.53 -11.43 -16.99
N ASP A 227 2.73 -11.02 -17.42
CA ASP A 227 3.89 -11.90 -17.41
C ASP A 227 5.25 -11.18 -17.29
N ASN A 228 5.32 -9.87 -17.50
CA ASN A 228 6.61 -9.16 -17.49
C ASN A 228 7.10 -8.92 -16.07
N VAL A 229 8.36 -9.22 -15.85
CA VAL A 229 9.08 -9.00 -14.58
C VAL A 229 10.30 -8.12 -14.84
N TYR A 230 10.38 -7.03 -14.10
CA TYR A 230 11.53 -6.13 -14.05
C TYR A 230 12.13 -6.18 -12.67
N TYR A 231 13.44 -6.11 -12.55
CA TYR A 231 14.11 -6.03 -11.25
C TYR A 231 15.50 -5.39 -11.38
N LEU A 232 16.02 -4.92 -10.27
CA LEU A 232 17.40 -4.48 -10.18
C LEU A 232 18.27 -5.67 -9.76
N ASP A 233 19.27 -6.00 -10.56
CA ASP A 233 20.20 -7.09 -10.26
C ASP A 233 21.35 -6.57 -9.37
N VAL A 234 21.33 -6.99 -8.11
CA VAL A 234 22.33 -6.58 -7.12
C VAL A 234 23.73 -7.06 -7.52
N ASN A 235 23.84 -8.23 -8.17
CA ASN A 235 25.14 -8.75 -8.63
C ASN A 235 25.73 -7.94 -9.81
N GLN A 236 24.89 -7.15 -10.49
CA GLN A 236 25.28 -6.26 -11.58
C GLN A 236 25.17 -4.78 -11.19
N ASN A 237 25.47 -4.43 -9.95
CA ASN A 237 25.42 -3.05 -9.44
C ASN A 237 24.05 -2.37 -9.64
N ASN A 238 22.96 -3.08 -9.35
CA ASN A 238 21.59 -2.63 -9.56
C ASN A 238 21.24 -2.28 -11.01
N ALA A 239 21.85 -2.98 -11.98
CA ALA A 239 21.43 -2.92 -13.36
C ALA A 239 19.98 -3.37 -13.55
N LEU A 240 19.25 -2.73 -14.46
CA LEU A 240 17.86 -3.10 -14.73
C LEU A 240 17.77 -4.31 -15.64
N VAL A 241 17.11 -5.34 -15.18
CA VAL A 241 16.87 -6.59 -15.90
C VAL A 241 15.39 -6.80 -16.15
N HIS A 242 15.06 -7.32 -17.33
CA HIS A 242 13.74 -7.77 -17.73
C HIS A 242 13.75 -9.29 -17.96
N THR A 243 12.71 -9.95 -17.47
CA THR A 243 12.39 -11.35 -17.75
C THR A 243 10.87 -11.54 -17.72
N ASN A 244 10.37 -12.77 -17.79
CA ASN A 244 8.97 -13.11 -17.56
C ASN A 244 8.81 -13.93 -16.26
N ILE A 245 7.56 -14.20 -15.87
CA ILE A 245 7.26 -15.01 -14.68
C ILE A 245 7.83 -16.42 -14.78
N SER A 246 7.94 -16.99 -16.01
CA SER A 246 8.59 -18.29 -16.26
C SER A 246 10.13 -18.20 -16.18
N ALA A 247 10.67 -17.01 -15.97
CA ALA A 247 12.12 -16.72 -15.89
C ALA A 247 12.91 -17.10 -17.16
N ASP A 248 12.26 -17.06 -18.31
CA ASP A 248 12.90 -17.33 -19.60
C ASP A 248 13.74 -16.13 -20.05
N LYS A 249 15.01 -16.37 -20.33
CA LYS A 249 15.92 -15.44 -21.02
C LYS A 249 15.96 -14.03 -20.39
N PRO A 250 16.48 -13.87 -19.17
CA PRO A 250 16.68 -12.55 -18.58
C PRO A 250 17.57 -11.68 -19.49
N ARG A 251 17.17 -10.44 -19.68
CA ARG A 251 17.85 -9.46 -20.51
C ARG A 251 18.16 -8.20 -19.71
N THR A 252 19.42 -7.84 -19.61
CA THR A 252 19.85 -6.56 -19.06
C THR A 252 19.42 -5.44 -20.00
N LEU A 253 18.62 -4.50 -19.50
CA LEU A 253 18.11 -3.36 -20.27
C LEU A 253 19.08 -2.18 -20.23
N THR A 254 19.74 -1.97 -19.12
CA THR A 254 20.84 -1.00 -18.94
C THR A 254 21.78 -1.48 -17.85
N THR A 255 23.05 -1.11 -17.97
CA THR A 255 24.10 -1.36 -16.96
C THR A 255 24.27 -0.17 -15.98
N ASP A 256 23.45 0.86 -16.12
CA ASP A 256 23.43 1.96 -15.15
C ASP A 256 23.13 1.42 -13.75
N SER A 257 23.76 1.96 -12.73
CA SER A 257 23.34 1.76 -11.33
C SER A 257 22.08 2.56 -11.07
N ILE A 258 21.02 1.88 -10.66
CA ILE A 258 19.68 2.49 -10.52
C ILE A 258 19.27 2.55 -9.05
N ASP A 259 18.77 3.71 -8.64
CA ASP A 259 18.18 3.93 -7.33
C ASP A 259 16.65 3.74 -7.34
N LEU A 260 15.97 4.41 -8.26
CA LEU A 260 14.53 4.39 -8.40
C LEU A 260 14.13 4.05 -9.84
N TYR A 261 13.07 3.27 -10.02
CA TYR A 261 12.46 3.09 -11.33
C TYR A 261 10.96 2.83 -11.25
N ASN A 262 10.28 3.06 -12.37
CA ASN A 262 8.86 2.77 -12.54
C ASN A 262 8.61 2.29 -13.97
N VAL A 263 7.65 1.38 -14.13
CA VAL A 263 7.21 0.84 -15.42
C VAL A 263 5.85 1.41 -15.75
N TYR A 264 5.73 2.03 -16.91
CA TYR A 264 4.48 2.59 -17.39
C TYR A 264 4.27 2.32 -18.89
N GLY A 265 3.32 1.45 -19.21
CA GLY A 265 3.11 0.99 -20.57
C GLY A 265 4.37 0.38 -21.20
N SER A 266 4.78 0.89 -22.36
CA SER A 266 6.00 0.48 -23.04
C SER A 266 7.25 1.25 -22.61
N TYR A 267 7.19 2.00 -21.53
CA TYR A 267 8.31 2.80 -21.06
C TYR A 267 8.70 2.47 -19.64
N ILE A 268 9.99 2.53 -19.38
CA ILE A 268 10.57 2.43 -18.05
C ILE A 268 11.29 3.73 -17.78
N TYR A 269 10.87 4.42 -16.73
CA TYR A 269 11.52 5.62 -16.23
C TYR A 269 12.36 5.25 -15.04
N TYR A 270 13.62 5.71 -14.99
CA TYR A 270 14.51 5.39 -13.89
C TYR A 270 15.43 6.56 -13.56
N GLN A 271 15.86 6.59 -12.33
CA GLN A 271 16.86 7.52 -11.83
C GLN A 271 18.16 6.78 -11.61
N ARG A 272 19.24 7.24 -12.29
CA ARG A 272 20.58 6.72 -12.04
C ARG A 272 21.03 7.14 -10.65
N TYR A 273 21.65 6.19 -9.94
CA TYR A 273 22.36 6.51 -8.73
C TYR A 273 23.53 7.43 -9.05
N SER A 274 23.59 8.58 -8.40
CA SER A 274 24.68 9.52 -8.48
C SER A 274 24.72 10.33 -7.19
N GLU A 275 25.88 10.46 -6.59
CA GLU A 275 26.06 11.25 -5.37
C GLU A 275 25.83 12.74 -5.61
N ASP A 276 26.23 13.25 -6.79
CA ASP A 276 26.20 14.67 -7.09
C ASP A 276 24.99 15.11 -7.91
N HIS A 277 24.62 14.37 -8.93
CA HIS A 277 23.55 14.74 -9.89
C HIS A 277 22.77 13.52 -10.37
N PRO A 278 21.72 13.10 -9.66
CA PRO A 278 20.85 12.02 -10.14
C PRO A 278 20.18 12.43 -11.47
N ALA A 279 20.31 11.58 -12.48
CA ALA A 279 19.75 11.81 -13.80
C ALA A 279 18.48 10.97 -14.00
N LEU A 280 17.38 11.62 -14.43
CA LEU A 280 16.18 10.93 -14.88
C LEU A 280 16.41 10.42 -16.32
N CYS A 281 16.22 9.11 -16.50
CA CYS A 281 16.38 8.40 -17.75
C CYS A 281 15.10 7.67 -18.15
N MET A 282 15.02 7.28 -19.43
CA MET A 282 13.89 6.54 -19.97
C MET A 282 14.41 5.45 -20.94
N ILE A 283 13.83 4.26 -20.83
CA ILE A 283 14.02 3.17 -21.80
C ILE A 283 12.65 2.85 -22.40
N LYS A 284 12.59 2.71 -23.73
CA LYS A 284 11.45 2.10 -24.40
C LYS A 284 11.63 0.59 -24.36
N ASN A 285 10.65 -0.10 -23.78
CA ASN A 285 10.61 -1.55 -23.75
C ASN A 285 9.82 -2.05 -24.95
N ASP A 286 10.53 -2.56 -25.95
CA ASP A 286 9.95 -3.09 -27.21
C ASP A 286 9.57 -4.55 -27.05
#